data_6f50c464edb7160789f087d004f6c1ab
#
_entry.id   6f50c464edb7160789f087d004f6c1ab
#
_cell.length_a   1.000
_cell.length_b   1.000
_cell.length_c   1.000
_cell.angle_alpha   90.00
_cell.angle_beta   90.00
_cell.angle_gamma   90.00
#
_symmetry.space_group_name_H-M   'P 1'
#
loop_
_entity.id
_entity.type
_entity.pdbx_description
1 polymer ?
#
loop_
_entity_poly.entity_id
_entity_poly.type
_entity_poly.pdbx_seq_one_letter_code
_entity_poly.pdbx_strand_id
1 'polypeptide(L)'
;MTRIKEPLEQFEMNELTYKGTMVSSSSEVYGLVQRPDGGIASVKVGNYMGKNDGRIAEITPTQINLIEIIPDSRVGYVEKPNSIVAAVSQ
;
A
#
# COMPACT_ATOMS: atom_id res chain seq x y z
N MET A 1 13.07 17.42 0.45
CA MET A 1 12.79 17.08 1.85
C MET A 1 12.47 15.58 1.96
N THR A 2 13.06 14.93 2.94
CA THR A 2 12.89 13.49 3.12
C THR A 2 11.82 13.26 4.18
N ARG A 3 10.78 12.51 3.85
CA ARG A 3 9.78 12.14 4.86
C ARG A 3 10.21 10.89 5.59
N ILE A 4 9.68 10.72 6.78
CA ILE A 4 9.93 9.51 7.58
C ILE A 4 9.17 8.35 6.94
N LYS A 5 9.86 7.23 6.71
CA LYS A 5 9.21 6.07 6.11
C LYS A 5 8.23 5.41 7.07
N GLU A 6 7.11 4.97 6.52
CA GLU A 6 6.08 4.29 7.29
C GLU A 6 6.42 2.80 7.41
N PRO A 7 5.82 2.11 8.39
CA PRO A 7 6.21 0.72 8.68
C PRO A 7 6.16 -0.25 7.50
N LEU A 8 5.19 -0.10 6.60
CA LEU A 8 5.08 -1.03 5.48
C LEU A 8 6.02 -0.70 4.33
N GLU A 9 6.76 0.39 4.41
CA GLU A 9 7.74 0.73 3.37
C GLU A 9 9.03 -0.07 3.48
N GLN A 10 9.20 -0.84 4.53
CA GLN A 10 10.37 -1.71 4.66
C GLN A 10 10.20 -3.05 3.92
N PHE A 11 9.03 -3.30 3.36
CA PHE A 11 8.73 -4.54 2.66
C PHE A 11 8.51 -4.29 1.18
N GLU A 12 8.89 -5.30 0.35
CA GLU A 12 8.50 -5.29 -1.05
C GLU A 12 7.00 -5.54 -1.17
N MET A 13 6.37 -5.05 -2.23
CA MET A 13 4.95 -5.26 -2.43
C MET A 13 4.57 -6.74 -2.47
N ASN A 14 5.44 -7.59 -3.04
CA ASN A 14 5.16 -9.02 -3.12
C ASN A 14 5.31 -9.76 -1.78
N GLU A 15 5.81 -9.08 -0.76
CA GLU A 15 5.86 -9.63 0.59
C GLU A 15 4.60 -9.33 1.39
N LEU A 16 3.74 -8.48 0.87
CA LEU A 16 2.54 -8.02 1.57
C LEU A 16 1.32 -8.70 0.99
N THR A 17 0.34 -9.02 1.84
CA THR A 17 -0.90 -9.64 1.42
C THR A 17 -2.08 -8.76 1.84
N TYR A 18 -2.90 -8.37 0.87
CA TYR A 18 -4.08 -7.57 1.16
C TYR A 18 -5.20 -8.51 1.60
N LYS A 19 -5.77 -8.25 2.79
CA LYS A 19 -6.76 -9.13 3.39
C LYS A 19 -8.19 -8.61 3.27
N GLY A 20 -8.38 -7.37 2.85
CA GLY A 20 -9.70 -6.79 2.69
C GLY A 20 -9.83 -5.46 3.41
N THR A 21 -11.02 -4.90 3.39
CA THR A 21 -11.30 -3.60 4.01
C THR A 21 -11.93 -3.75 5.39
N MET A 22 -11.75 -2.70 6.17
CA MET A 22 -12.45 -2.52 7.44
C MET A 22 -12.98 -1.09 7.47
N VAL A 23 -14.21 -0.91 7.95
CA VAL A 23 -14.79 0.42 8.09
C VAL A 23 -14.93 0.72 9.58
N SER A 24 -14.39 1.86 10.01
CA SER A 24 -14.45 2.26 11.40
C SER A 24 -15.82 2.82 11.76
N SER A 25 -16.04 3.03 13.08
CA SER A 25 -17.29 3.63 13.55
C SER A 25 -17.49 5.06 13.05
N SER A 26 -16.40 5.72 12.64
CA SER A 26 -16.48 7.08 12.03
C SER A 26 -16.57 7.02 10.51
N SER A 27 -16.84 5.85 9.95
CA SER A 27 -16.99 5.63 8.50
C SER A 27 -15.70 5.79 7.70
N GLU A 28 -14.56 5.71 8.34
CA GLU A 28 -13.28 5.70 7.63
C GLU A 28 -12.98 4.29 7.13
N VAL A 29 -12.46 4.22 5.89
CA VAL A 29 -12.15 2.94 5.25
C VAL A 29 -10.65 2.65 5.43
N TYR A 30 -10.36 1.47 5.95
CA TYR A 30 -8.98 0.99 6.11
C TYR A 30 -8.79 -0.28 5.31
N GLY A 31 -7.57 -0.47 4.78
CA GLY A 31 -7.18 -1.74 4.20
C GLY A 31 -6.37 -2.53 5.21
N LEU A 32 -6.61 -3.84 5.29
CA LEU A 32 -5.87 -4.73 6.17
C LEU A 32 -4.79 -5.44 5.36
N VAL A 33 -3.54 -5.22 5.73
CA VAL A 33 -2.38 -5.75 5.00
C VAL A 33 -1.57 -6.62 5.94
N GLN A 34 -1.33 -7.86 5.52
CA GLN A 34 -0.53 -8.79 6.30
C GLN A 34 0.93 -8.73 5.88
N ARG A 35 1.81 -8.63 6.87
CA ARG A 35 3.27 -8.63 6.67
C ARG A 35 3.78 -10.06 6.59
N PRO A 36 5.01 -10.26 6.08
CA PRO A 36 5.57 -11.62 6.00
C PRO A 36 5.73 -12.30 7.35
N ASP A 37 5.79 -11.54 8.45
CA ASP A 37 5.88 -12.12 9.79
C ASP A 37 4.51 -12.53 10.35
N GLY A 38 3.44 -12.38 9.58
CA GLY A 38 2.08 -12.71 10.00
C GLY A 38 1.32 -11.57 10.65
N GLY A 39 1.99 -10.48 10.98
CA GLY A 39 1.32 -9.33 11.59
C GLY A 39 0.42 -8.61 10.62
N ILE A 40 -0.69 -8.04 11.13
CA ILE A 40 -1.64 -7.31 10.32
C ILE A 40 -1.51 -5.82 10.63
N ALA A 41 -1.39 -5.02 9.58
CA ALA A 41 -1.39 -3.56 9.69
C ALA A 41 -2.60 -3.00 8.98
N SER A 42 -3.18 -1.93 9.52
CA SER A 42 -4.26 -1.21 8.84
C SER A 42 -3.67 0.01 8.15
N VAL A 43 -4.13 0.28 6.92
CA VAL A 43 -3.68 1.41 6.13
C VAL A 43 -4.88 2.18 5.61
N LYS A 44 -4.65 3.45 5.26
CA LYS A 44 -5.70 4.28 4.69
C LYS A 44 -5.14 5.09 3.52
N VAL A 45 -6.02 5.71 2.75
CA VAL A 45 -5.61 6.58 1.64
C VAL A 45 -4.64 7.65 2.19
N GLY A 46 -3.54 7.82 1.48
CA GLY A 46 -2.47 8.74 1.87
C GLY A 46 -1.31 8.08 2.59
N ASN A 47 -1.50 6.85 3.11
CA ASN A 47 -0.39 6.09 3.69
C ASN A 47 0.54 5.57 2.58
N TYR A 48 1.72 5.12 2.97
CA TYR A 48 2.73 4.62 2.04
C TYR A 48 3.05 3.17 2.36
N MET A 49 3.30 2.38 1.32
CA MET A 49 3.71 0.98 1.48
C MET A 49 4.56 0.53 0.30
N GLY A 50 5.36 -0.51 0.52
CA GLY A 50 6.30 -0.97 -0.48
C GLY A 50 7.56 -0.13 -0.48
N LYS A 51 8.54 -0.49 -1.32
CA LYS A 51 9.85 0.16 -1.30
C LYS A 51 10.01 1.27 -2.33
N ASN A 52 8.98 1.55 -3.11
CA ASN A 52 9.05 2.55 -4.19
C ASN A 52 8.24 3.80 -3.88
N ASP A 53 8.17 4.20 -2.61
CA ASP A 53 7.40 5.37 -2.17
C ASP A 53 5.96 5.33 -2.67
N GLY A 54 5.35 4.15 -2.60
CA GLY A 54 3.99 3.94 -3.09
C GLY A 54 2.95 4.56 -2.17
N ARG A 55 2.32 5.64 -2.62
CA ARG A 55 1.26 6.31 -1.86
C ARG A 55 -0.09 5.71 -2.23
N ILE A 56 -0.84 5.30 -1.22
CA ILE A 56 -2.17 4.70 -1.43
C ILE A 56 -3.12 5.78 -1.93
N ALA A 57 -3.66 5.55 -3.12
CA ALA A 57 -4.60 6.48 -3.77
C ALA A 57 -6.05 6.04 -3.57
N GLU A 58 -6.29 4.73 -3.50
CA GLU A 58 -7.66 4.22 -3.39
C GLU A 58 -7.63 2.85 -2.70
N ILE A 59 -8.62 2.60 -1.85
CA ILE A 59 -8.81 1.31 -1.20
C ILE A 59 -10.21 0.81 -1.55
N THR A 60 -10.26 -0.39 -2.16
CA THR A 60 -11.53 -1.05 -2.48
C THR A 60 -11.57 -2.40 -1.79
N PRO A 61 -12.73 -3.06 -1.72
CA PRO A 61 -12.79 -4.40 -1.11
C PRO A 61 -11.90 -5.44 -1.79
N THR A 62 -11.54 -5.23 -3.06
CA THR A 62 -10.78 -6.20 -3.82
C THR A 62 -9.32 -5.82 -4.03
N GLN A 63 -8.97 -4.54 -3.87
CA GLN A 63 -7.58 -4.12 -4.12
C GLN A 63 -7.27 -2.77 -3.50
N ILE A 64 -5.97 -2.53 -3.34
CA ILE A 64 -5.44 -1.22 -2.98
C ILE A 64 -4.68 -0.70 -4.19
N ASN A 65 -5.00 0.52 -4.62
CA ASN A 65 -4.31 1.16 -5.74
C ASN A 65 -3.33 2.20 -5.21
N LEU A 66 -2.10 2.14 -5.72
CA LEU A 66 -1.01 3.03 -5.29
C LEU A 66 -0.42 3.74 -6.49
N ILE A 67 0.23 4.87 -6.20
CA ILE A 67 1.08 5.55 -7.17
C ILE A 67 2.50 5.47 -6.62
N GLU A 68 3.37 4.79 -7.35
CA GLU A 68 4.77 4.62 -6.99
C GLU A 68 5.65 5.65 -7.68
N ILE A 69 6.76 5.99 -7.05
CA ILE A 69 7.75 6.90 -7.61
C ILE A 69 8.97 6.08 -7.98
N ILE A 70 9.24 6.00 -9.27
CA ILE A 70 10.34 5.17 -9.80
C ILE A 70 11.42 6.09 -10.36
N PRO A 71 12.69 5.92 -9.97
CA PRO A 71 13.77 6.71 -10.57
C PRO A 71 13.89 6.45 -12.07
N ASP A 72 14.13 7.51 -12.84
CA ASP A 72 14.31 7.43 -14.27
C ASP A 72 15.49 8.33 -14.66
N SER A 73 16.49 7.78 -15.33
CA SER A 73 17.72 8.49 -15.63
C SER A 73 17.51 9.68 -16.59
N ARG A 74 16.41 9.71 -17.32
CA ARG A 74 16.15 10.77 -18.30
C ARG A 74 15.44 11.97 -17.70
N VAL A 75 14.52 11.71 -16.76
CA VAL A 75 13.64 12.78 -16.21
C VAL A 75 13.70 12.88 -14.70
N GLY A 76 14.53 12.06 -14.04
CA GLY A 76 14.64 12.04 -12.58
C GLY A 76 13.72 10.99 -11.95
N TYR A 77 12.42 11.19 -12.05
CA TYR A 77 11.45 10.26 -11.47
C TYR A 77 10.23 10.19 -12.36
N VAL A 78 9.59 9.03 -12.38
CA VAL A 78 8.29 8.85 -13.03
C VAL A 78 7.31 8.25 -12.03
N GLU A 79 6.05 8.63 -12.16
CA GLU A 79 4.99 8.02 -11.37
C GLU A 79 4.44 6.82 -12.12
N LYS A 80 4.24 5.72 -11.39
CA LYS A 80 3.67 4.51 -11.97
C LYS A 80 2.56 3.98 -11.08
N PRO A 81 1.41 3.62 -11.66
CA PRO A 81 0.37 2.96 -10.88
C PRO A 81 0.81 1.53 -10.54
N ASN A 82 0.44 1.10 -9.36
CA ASN A 82 0.58 -0.29 -8.95
C ASN A 82 -0.61 -0.64 -8.08
N SER A 83 -0.85 -1.92 -7.89
CA SER A 83 -1.95 -2.34 -7.03
C SER A 83 -1.62 -3.66 -6.37
N ILE A 84 -2.29 -3.91 -5.24
CA ILE A 84 -2.23 -5.19 -4.56
C ILE A 84 -3.66 -5.69 -4.45
N VAL A 85 -3.88 -6.91 -4.92
CA VAL A 85 -5.23 -7.50 -5.00
C VAL A 85 -5.45 -8.39 -3.79
N ALA A 86 -6.67 -8.33 -3.23
CA ALA A 86 -7.01 -9.14 -2.07
C ALA A 86 -6.89 -10.62 -2.39
N ALA A 87 -6.35 -11.38 -1.43
CA ALA A 87 -6.30 -12.83 -1.54
C ALA A 87 -7.73 -13.36 -1.51
N VAL A 88 -8.04 -14.24 -2.45
CA VAL A 88 -9.37 -14.84 -2.54
C VAL A 88 -9.33 -16.20 -1.85
N SER A 89 -10.19 -16.36 -0.83
CA SER A 89 -10.38 -17.65 -0.19
C SER A 89 -11.37 -18.46 -0.98
N GLN A 90 -11.02 -19.69 -1.22
CA GLN A 90 -11.90 -20.64 -1.90
C GLN A 90 -12.54 -21.57 -0.89
#